data_39f4c2f9bf2f3618a8e5325f824a432f
#
_entry.id   39f4c2f9bf2f3618a8e5325f824a432f
#
_cell.length_a   1.000
_cell.length_b   1.000
_cell.length_c   1.000
_cell.angle_alpha   90.00
_cell.angle_beta   90.00
_cell.angle_gamma   90.00
#
_symmetry.space_group_name_H-M   'P 1'
#
loop_
_entity.id
_entity.type
_entity.pdbx_description
1 polymer ?
#
loop_
_entity_poly.entity_id
_entity_poly.type
_entity_poly.pdbx_seq_one_letter_code
_entity_poly.pdbx_strand_id
1 'polypeptide(L)'
;MSEHQITMVSLDELVSTDHQYRRFKSLFNFKAVERELLVLETEANYKGYGTLRLFKCLFLQFMEDLSDRELERYLADSTAGKWFCDFALTEMIPDYSVFSKIRKRIGTNLLSKIFTNFRD
;
A
#
# COMPACT_ATOMS: atom_id res chain seq x y z
N MET A 1 3.23 -29.28 -8.39
CA MET A 1 3.33 -28.33 -7.27
C MET A 1 1.95 -28.13 -6.68
N SER A 2 1.83 -28.24 -5.37
CA SER A 2 0.54 -28.05 -4.71
C SER A 2 0.20 -26.57 -4.64
N GLU A 3 -1.09 -26.27 -4.46
CA GLU A 3 -1.54 -24.91 -4.29
C GLU A 3 -0.86 -24.23 -3.11
N HIS A 4 -0.63 -24.97 -2.02
CA HIS A 4 0.09 -24.45 -0.86
C HIS A 4 1.50 -24.02 -1.22
N GLN A 5 2.21 -24.80 -2.05
CA GLN A 5 3.55 -24.45 -2.48
C GLN A 5 3.56 -23.21 -3.36
N ILE A 6 2.54 -23.02 -4.19
CA ILE A 6 2.41 -21.81 -5.02
C ILE A 6 2.25 -20.59 -4.13
N THR A 7 1.43 -20.67 -3.08
CA THR A 7 1.22 -19.53 -2.19
C THR A 7 2.45 -19.22 -1.33
N MET A 8 3.37 -20.15 -1.20
CA MET A 8 4.61 -19.91 -0.46
C MET A 8 5.70 -19.26 -1.32
N VAL A 9 5.51 -19.18 -2.62
CA VAL A 9 6.43 -18.44 -3.48
C VAL A 9 6.37 -16.97 -3.09
N SER A 10 7.54 -16.38 -2.87
CA SER A 10 7.64 -14.99 -2.46
C SER A 10 7.11 -14.07 -3.56
N LEU A 11 6.27 -13.11 -3.22
CA LEU A 11 5.86 -12.07 -4.15
C LEU A 11 7.06 -11.32 -4.72
N ASP A 12 8.13 -11.22 -3.93
CA ASP A 12 9.36 -10.57 -4.38
C ASP A 12 9.91 -11.23 -5.65
N GLU A 13 9.80 -12.54 -5.74
CA GLU A 13 10.26 -13.27 -6.92
C GLU A 13 9.39 -13.04 -8.16
N LEU A 14 8.13 -12.67 -7.94
CA LEU A 14 7.17 -12.48 -9.02
C LEU A 14 7.20 -11.06 -9.59
N VAL A 15 7.83 -10.12 -8.89
CA VAL A 15 7.92 -8.73 -9.35
C VAL A 15 9.24 -8.53 -10.07
N SER A 16 9.19 -8.01 -11.30
CA SER A 16 10.37 -7.75 -12.10
C SER A 16 11.40 -6.93 -11.32
N THR A 17 12.68 -7.26 -11.49
CA THR A 17 13.77 -6.57 -10.79
C THR A 17 13.91 -5.11 -11.21
N ASP A 18 13.38 -4.73 -12.37
CA ASP A 18 13.41 -3.35 -12.85
C ASP A 18 12.07 -2.64 -12.73
N HIS A 19 11.11 -3.23 -12.02
CA HIS A 19 9.80 -2.61 -11.82
C HIS A 19 9.95 -1.31 -11.04
N GLN A 20 9.22 -0.27 -11.47
CA GLN A 20 9.31 1.05 -10.84
C GLN A 20 8.97 1.04 -9.34
N TYR A 21 8.14 0.10 -8.88
CA TYR A 21 7.79 0.00 -7.46
C TYR A 21 8.97 -0.40 -6.59
N ARG A 22 9.96 -1.10 -7.15
CA ARG A 22 11.19 -1.39 -6.42
C ARG A 22 11.97 -0.11 -6.14
N ARG A 23 12.00 0.79 -7.12
CA ARG A 23 12.63 2.09 -6.95
C ARG A 23 11.88 2.93 -5.92
N PHE A 24 10.54 2.93 -5.96
CA PHE A 24 9.75 3.63 -4.96
C PHE A 24 10.06 3.12 -3.57
N LYS A 25 10.12 1.80 -3.41
CA LYS A 25 10.40 1.19 -2.11
C LYS A 25 11.77 1.57 -1.57
N SER A 26 12.78 1.66 -2.44
CA SER A 26 14.13 2.02 -2.03
C SER A 26 14.29 3.50 -1.70
N LEU A 27 13.51 4.36 -2.34
CA LEU A 27 13.58 5.81 -2.14
C LEU A 27 12.69 6.28 -1.00
N PHE A 28 11.64 5.53 -0.68
CA PHE A 28 10.65 5.95 0.29
C PHE A 28 11.03 5.43 1.68
N ASN A 29 11.28 6.35 2.60
CA ASN A 29 11.63 5.99 3.97
C ASN A 29 10.35 5.75 4.78
N PHE A 30 9.81 4.53 4.67
CA PHE A 30 8.58 4.18 5.38
C PHE A 30 8.74 4.22 6.90
N LYS A 31 9.95 4.02 7.43
CA LYS A 31 10.17 4.09 8.88
C LYS A 31 9.96 5.48 9.43
N ALA A 32 10.38 6.51 8.70
CA ALA A 32 10.15 7.88 9.13
C ALA A 32 8.66 8.22 9.14
N VAL A 33 7.94 7.75 8.12
CA VAL A 33 6.48 7.95 8.05
C VAL A 33 5.77 7.13 9.11
N GLU A 34 6.24 5.90 9.36
CA GLU A 34 5.64 5.00 10.34
C GLU A 34 5.53 5.64 11.72
N ARG A 35 6.56 6.36 12.15
CA ARG A 35 6.53 7.06 13.44
C ARG A 35 5.38 8.03 13.54
N GLU A 36 5.12 8.78 12.47
CA GLU A 36 4.04 9.77 12.45
C GLU A 36 2.67 9.09 12.42
N LEU A 37 2.59 7.89 11.85
CA LEU A 37 1.34 7.16 11.72
C LEU A 37 1.00 6.31 12.95
N LEU A 38 1.96 6.00 13.81
CA LEU A 38 1.72 5.17 15.00
C LEU A 38 0.64 5.73 15.90
N VAL A 39 0.59 7.04 16.07
CA VAL A 39 -0.42 7.69 16.89
C VAL A 39 -1.82 7.40 16.36
N LEU A 40 -1.98 7.36 15.04
CA LEU A 40 -3.26 7.09 14.42
C LEU A 40 -3.66 5.62 14.57
N GLU A 41 -2.68 4.72 14.56
CA GLU A 41 -2.92 3.29 14.64
C GLU A 41 -3.48 2.85 16.00
N THR A 42 -3.15 3.55 17.09
CA THR A 42 -3.64 3.20 18.42
C THR A 42 -5.15 3.34 18.54
N GLU A 43 -5.77 4.14 17.69
CA GLU A 43 -7.21 4.40 17.77
C GLU A 43 -8.05 3.52 16.87
N ALA A 44 -7.46 2.95 15.82
CA ALA A 44 -8.18 2.09 14.90
C ALA A 44 -7.19 1.23 14.12
N ASN A 45 -7.44 -0.08 14.08
CA ASN A 45 -6.57 -1.00 13.35
C ASN A 45 -7.02 -1.23 11.91
N TYR A 46 -8.10 -0.60 11.48
CA TYR A 46 -8.64 -0.70 10.11
C TYR A 46 -8.75 -2.16 9.65
N LYS A 47 -9.48 -2.97 10.43
CA LYS A 47 -9.71 -4.39 10.15
C LYS A 47 -8.43 -5.22 10.12
N GLY A 48 -7.43 -4.81 10.89
CA GLY A 48 -6.19 -5.56 11.01
C GLY A 48 -5.13 -5.27 9.97
N TYR A 49 -5.41 -4.37 9.02
CA TYR A 49 -4.42 -4.05 7.98
C TYR A 49 -3.25 -3.22 8.52
N GLY A 50 -3.54 -2.33 9.47
CA GLY A 50 -2.53 -1.41 9.99
C GLY A 50 -2.36 -0.17 9.13
N THR A 51 -2.01 0.93 9.78
CA THR A 51 -1.94 2.24 9.13
C THR A 51 -0.85 2.30 8.06
N LEU A 52 0.29 1.65 8.30
CA LEU A 52 1.41 1.72 7.35
C LEU A 52 1.06 1.07 6.02
N ARG A 53 0.46 -0.12 6.04
CA ARG A 53 0.08 -0.79 4.79
C ARG A 53 -0.94 0.02 4.01
N LEU A 54 -1.91 0.60 4.73
CA LEU A 54 -2.92 1.44 4.09
C LEU A 54 -2.32 2.74 3.54
N PHE A 55 -1.32 3.30 4.24
CA PHE A 55 -0.59 4.45 3.73
C PHE A 55 0.12 4.12 2.41
N LYS A 56 0.72 2.94 2.31
CA LYS A 56 1.34 2.50 1.05
C LYS A 56 0.31 2.38 -0.07
N CYS A 57 -0.90 1.92 0.25
CA CYS A 57 -1.99 1.87 -0.72
C CYS A 57 -2.34 3.26 -1.23
N LEU A 58 -2.44 4.24 -0.33
CA LEU A 58 -2.72 5.62 -0.72
C LEU A 58 -1.60 6.23 -1.56
N PHE A 59 -0.35 5.83 -1.28
CA PHE A 59 0.79 6.25 -2.09
C PHE A 59 0.64 5.75 -3.52
N LEU A 60 0.30 4.48 -3.71
CA LEU A 60 0.06 3.94 -5.05
C LEU A 60 -1.13 4.62 -5.73
N GLN A 61 -2.19 4.90 -4.96
CA GLN A 61 -3.33 5.62 -5.50
C GLN A 61 -2.92 6.96 -6.09
N PHE A 62 -2.06 7.68 -5.38
CA PHE A 62 -1.54 8.98 -5.83
C PHE A 62 -0.67 8.83 -7.06
N MET A 63 0.26 7.88 -7.05
CA MET A 63 1.22 7.70 -8.14
C MET A 63 0.56 7.20 -9.42
N GLU A 64 -0.45 6.34 -9.29
CA GLU A 64 -1.16 5.74 -10.44
C GLU A 64 -2.43 6.51 -10.80
N ASP A 65 -2.77 7.55 -10.04
CA ASP A 65 -3.94 8.40 -10.27
C ASP A 65 -5.25 7.60 -10.28
N LEU A 66 -5.49 6.86 -9.20
CA LEU A 66 -6.63 5.96 -9.10
C LEU A 66 -7.69 6.50 -8.14
N SER A 67 -8.96 6.24 -8.45
CA SER A 67 -10.04 6.43 -7.50
C SER A 67 -9.99 5.33 -6.43
N ASP A 68 -10.77 5.46 -5.36
CA ASP A 68 -10.81 4.44 -4.31
C ASP A 68 -11.26 3.08 -4.86
N ARG A 69 -12.26 3.06 -5.74
CA ARG A 69 -12.74 1.82 -6.35
C ARG A 69 -11.73 1.24 -7.32
N GLU A 70 -11.04 2.10 -8.07
CA GLU A 70 -9.98 1.64 -8.97
C GLU A 70 -8.80 1.07 -8.19
N LEU A 71 -8.46 1.68 -7.06
CA LEU A 71 -7.39 1.18 -6.20
C LEU A 71 -7.72 -0.22 -5.68
N GLU A 72 -8.94 -0.43 -5.22
CA GLU A 72 -9.39 -1.76 -4.76
C GLU A 72 -9.20 -2.79 -5.87
N ARG A 73 -9.66 -2.50 -7.08
CA ARG A 73 -9.53 -3.42 -8.22
C ARG A 73 -8.09 -3.63 -8.62
N TYR A 74 -7.31 -2.56 -8.61
CA TYR A 74 -5.90 -2.62 -8.96
C TYR A 74 -5.13 -3.54 -8.02
N LEU A 75 -5.34 -3.38 -6.71
CA LEU A 75 -4.66 -4.22 -5.72
C LEU A 75 -5.13 -5.67 -5.79
N ALA A 76 -6.38 -5.91 -6.15
CA ALA A 76 -6.86 -7.28 -6.30
C ALA A 76 -6.18 -8.01 -7.45
N ASP A 77 -5.77 -7.30 -8.50
CA ASP A 77 -5.21 -7.88 -9.71
C ASP A 77 -3.70 -7.75 -9.84
N SER A 78 -3.09 -6.78 -9.16
CA SER A 78 -1.68 -6.45 -9.38
C SER A 78 -0.78 -7.17 -8.38
N THR A 79 0.06 -8.05 -8.88
CA THR A 79 1.12 -8.69 -8.08
C THR A 79 2.09 -7.65 -7.54
N ALA A 80 2.50 -6.71 -8.38
CA ALA A 80 3.43 -5.65 -7.98
C ALA A 80 2.81 -4.72 -6.94
N GLY A 81 1.51 -4.39 -7.09
CA GLY A 81 0.80 -3.57 -6.12
C GLY A 81 0.71 -4.25 -4.76
N LYS A 82 0.37 -5.53 -4.75
CA LYS A 82 0.33 -6.32 -3.52
C LYS A 82 1.70 -6.35 -2.84
N TRP A 83 2.74 -6.59 -3.62
CA TRP A 83 4.10 -6.64 -3.11
C TRP A 83 4.50 -5.31 -2.45
N PHE A 84 4.22 -4.20 -3.13
CA PHE A 84 4.59 -2.88 -2.61
C PHE A 84 3.87 -2.56 -1.32
N CYS A 85 2.59 -2.93 -1.22
CA CYS A 85 1.76 -2.63 -0.04
C CYS A 85 1.81 -3.71 1.03
N ASP A 86 2.69 -4.71 0.87
CA ASP A 86 2.92 -5.78 1.85
C ASP A 86 1.71 -6.70 2.05
N PHE A 87 0.93 -6.92 1.00
CA PHE A 87 -0.12 -7.94 1.01
C PHE A 87 0.44 -9.26 0.52
N ALA A 88 -0.04 -10.36 1.11
CA ALA A 88 0.23 -11.69 0.58
C ALA A 88 -0.57 -11.88 -0.70
N LEU A 89 -0.11 -12.79 -1.57
CA LEU A 89 -0.76 -13.04 -2.85
C LEU A 89 -2.25 -13.39 -2.70
N THR A 90 -2.59 -14.14 -1.67
CA THR A 90 -3.96 -14.61 -1.43
C THR A 90 -4.70 -13.81 -0.36
N GLU A 91 -4.08 -12.77 0.17
CA GLU A 91 -4.70 -11.96 1.22
C GLU A 91 -5.82 -11.11 0.62
N MET A 92 -6.93 -10.99 1.38
CA MET A 92 -8.06 -10.15 0.96
C MET A 92 -7.65 -8.68 1.00
N ILE A 93 -7.94 -7.98 -0.09
CA ILE A 93 -7.64 -6.56 -0.21
C ILE A 93 -8.73 -5.74 0.50
N PRO A 94 -8.38 -4.60 1.15
CA PRO A 94 -9.38 -3.72 1.75
C PRO A 94 -10.37 -3.22 0.71
N ASP A 95 -11.64 -3.07 1.10
CA ASP A 95 -12.61 -2.46 0.20
C ASP A 95 -12.38 -0.93 0.12
N TYR A 96 -12.98 -0.31 -0.89
CA TYR A 96 -12.73 1.11 -1.17
C TYR A 96 -13.07 2.04 0.01
N SER A 97 -13.99 1.65 0.87
CA SER A 97 -14.40 2.52 1.99
C SER A 97 -13.28 2.65 3.03
N VAL A 98 -12.44 1.64 3.16
CA VAL A 98 -11.30 1.69 4.09
C VAL A 98 -10.32 2.78 3.65
N PHE A 99 -10.06 2.89 2.36
CA PHE A 99 -9.16 3.93 1.84
C PHE A 99 -9.67 5.33 2.11
N SER A 100 -10.97 5.53 1.94
CA SER A 100 -11.58 6.82 2.23
C SER A 100 -11.45 7.20 3.70
N LYS A 101 -11.66 6.24 4.60
CA LYS A 101 -11.57 6.47 6.04
C LYS A 101 -10.15 6.83 6.47
N ILE A 102 -9.16 6.07 6.00
CA ILE A 102 -7.77 6.34 6.39
C ILE A 102 -7.28 7.67 5.82
N ARG A 103 -7.69 8.04 4.60
CA ARG A 103 -7.32 9.31 4.01
C ARG A 103 -7.85 10.48 4.83
N LYS A 104 -9.08 10.39 5.29
CA LYS A 104 -9.67 11.43 6.14
C LYS A 104 -8.93 11.51 7.47
N ARG A 105 -8.54 10.38 8.01
CA ARG A 105 -7.86 10.33 9.31
C ARG A 105 -6.46 10.94 9.24
N ILE A 106 -5.70 10.62 8.20
CA ILE A 106 -4.35 11.18 8.02
C ILE A 106 -4.44 12.66 7.65
N GLY A 107 -5.39 13.01 6.80
CA GLY A 107 -5.57 14.38 6.32
C GLY A 107 -4.95 14.58 4.95
N THR A 108 -5.71 15.19 4.07
CA THR A 108 -5.34 15.41 2.68
C THR A 108 -4.08 16.28 2.56
N ASN A 109 -3.96 17.29 3.41
CA ASN A 109 -2.82 18.21 3.36
C ASN A 109 -1.51 17.49 3.66
N LEU A 110 -1.50 16.63 4.69
CA LEU A 110 -0.30 15.88 5.05
C LEU A 110 0.08 14.89 3.95
N LEU A 111 -0.92 14.17 3.41
CA LEU A 111 -0.69 13.22 2.33
C LEU A 111 -0.12 13.91 1.09
N SER A 112 -0.69 15.03 0.68
CA SER A 112 -0.20 15.79 -0.47
C SER A 112 1.22 16.24 -0.27
N LYS A 113 1.54 16.74 0.92
CA LYS A 113 2.87 17.22 1.24
C LYS A 113 3.90 16.08 1.15
N ILE A 114 3.56 14.93 1.70
CA ILE A 114 4.47 13.78 1.68
C ILE A 114 4.64 13.26 0.26
N PHE A 115 3.52 13.03 -0.45
CA PHE A 115 3.54 12.38 -1.76
C PHE A 115 4.17 13.25 -2.85
N THR A 116 3.97 14.55 -2.77
CA THR A 116 4.53 15.47 -3.77
C THR A 116 6.05 15.39 -3.83
N ASN A 117 6.70 15.12 -2.69
CA ASN A 117 8.14 14.98 -2.63
C ASN A 117 8.67 13.82 -3.49
N PHE A 118 7.82 12.89 -3.86
CA PHE A 118 8.22 11.70 -4.64
C PHE A 118 7.91 11.81 -6.13
N ARG A 119 7.16 12.81 -6.55
CA ARG A 119 6.84 13.02 -7.95
C ARG A 119 7.94 13.74 -8.71
N ASP A 120 8.73 14.51 -8.01
CA ASP A 120 9.81 15.31 -8.63
C ASP A 120 11.12 14.51 -8.79
#